data_fc2ac02fc90ad397db09ee45a296712f
#
_entry.id   fc2ac02fc90ad397db09ee45a296712f
#
_cell.length_a   1.000
_cell.length_b   1.000
_cell.length_c   1.000
_cell.angle_alpha   90.00
_cell.angle_beta   90.00
_cell.angle_gamma   90.00
#
_symmetry.space_group_name_H-M   'P 1'
#
loop_
_entity.id
_entity.type
_entity.pdbx_description
1 polymer ?
#
loop_
_entity_poly.entity_id
_entity_poly.type
_entity_poly.pdbx_seq_one_letter_code
_entity_poly.pdbx_strand_id
1 'polypeptide(L)'
;MDEHSQILVPEAFVDLYRSPGRSRLTLPRADIAARHELCEDLAQAMTEHARTMAVGGLVAEDEVLRRCLAGLRSAEAGLADAEAVWTVRRLAEMLDWPQPEGLEAE
;
A
#
# COMPACT_ATOMS: atom_id res chain seq x y z
N MET A 1 -2.44 2.57 28.88
CA MET A 1 -2.36 2.57 28.25
C MET A 1 -2.66 2.25 27.29
N ASP A 2 -2.61 2.45 26.62
CA ASP A 2 -2.97 2.15 25.60
C ASP A 2 -2.31 1.55 24.69
N GLU A 3 -1.52 1.16 24.85
CA GLU A 3 -0.75 0.42 24.02
C GLU A 3 -1.48 -0.59 23.28
N HIS A 4 -2.42 -1.14 23.85
CA HIS A 4 -3.23 -2.05 23.12
C HIS A 4 -3.97 -1.40 22.00
N SER A 5 -4.07 -0.11 22.03
CA SER A 5 -4.70 0.59 20.94
C SER A 5 -3.72 0.87 19.82
N GLN A 6 -2.46 0.52 20.01
CA GLN A 6 -1.48 0.78 18.99
C GLN A 6 -1.52 -0.26 17.91
N ILE A 7 -1.40 0.19 16.68
CA ILE A 7 -1.29 -0.68 15.54
C ILE A 7 0.17 -0.82 15.24
N LEU A 8 0.64 -2.06 15.20
CA LEU A 8 2.04 -2.31 14.90
C LEU A 8 2.28 -2.05 13.43
N VAL A 9 3.25 -1.20 13.14
CA VAL A 9 3.63 -0.90 11.77
C VAL A 9 4.63 -1.97 11.33
N PRO A 10 4.36 -2.68 10.23
CA PRO A 10 5.29 -3.70 9.77
C PRO A 10 6.65 -3.10 9.47
N GLU A 11 7.70 -3.85 9.77
CA GLU A 11 9.04 -3.38 9.52
C GLU A 11 9.25 -3.08 8.03
N ALA A 12 8.61 -3.87 7.16
CA ALA A 12 8.71 -3.61 5.73
C ALA A 12 8.19 -2.23 5.35
N PHE A 13 7.16 -1.75 6.04
CA PHE A 13 6.65 -0.41 5.78
C PHE A 13 7.61 0.65 6.33
N VAL A 14 8.12 0.43 7.53
CA VAL A 14 9.08 1.35 8.13
C VAL A 14 10.30 1.51 7.23
N ASP A 15 10.70 0.42 6.58
CA ASP A 15 11.88 0.44 5.72
C ASP A 15 11.73 1.40 4.54
N LEU A 16 10.51 1.73 4.16
CA LEU A 16 10.30 2.69 3.07
C LEU A 16 10.87 4.08 3.41
N TYR A 17 11.07 4.33 4.71
CA TYR A 17 11.49 5.65 5.18
C TYR A 17 12.92 5.65 5.70
N ARG A 18 13.71 4.64 5.37
CA ARG A 18 15.11 4.61 5.78
C ARG A 18 15.97 5.29 4.74
N SER A 19 16.96 6.04 5.21
CA SER A 19 17.92 6.66 4.31
C SER A 19 18.67 5.56 3.58
N PRO A 20 18.98 5.76 2.30
CA PRO A 20 19.77 4.78 1.55
C PRO A 20 21.08 4.50 2.27
N GLY A 21 21.38 3.22 2.47
CA GLY A 21 22.61 2.79 3.10
C GLY A 21 22.73 3.09 4.57
N ARG A 22 21.66 3.53 5.22
CA ARG A 22 21.68 3.87 6.63
C ARG A 22 20.45 3.32 7.30
N SER A 23 20.52 3.27 8.63
CA SER A 23 19.35 2.84 9.39
C SER A 23 18.51 4.03 9.84
N ARG A 24 18.90 5.23 9.50
CA ARG A 24 18.21 6.43 9.94
C ARG A 24 16.89 6.58 9.21
N LEU A 25 15.86 6.92 9.95
CA LEU A 25 14.55 7.16 9.36
C LEU A 25 14.47 8.60 8.85
N THR A 26 13.73 8.77 7.74
CA THR A 26 13.53 10.09 7.14
C THR A 26 12.33 10.80 7.71
N LEU A 27 11.49 10.10 8.49
CA LEU A 27 10.34 10.69 9.16
C LEU A 27 10.29 10.19 10.58
N PRO A 28 9.70 10.97 11.50
CA PRO A 28 9.45 10.46 12.85
C PRO A 28 8.53 9.26 12.81
N ARG A 29 8.67 8.39 13.80
CA ARG A 29 7.88 7.16 13.82
C ARG A 29 6.39 7.42 13.89
N ALA A 30 5.96 8.50 14.57
CA ALA A 30 4.55 8.82 14.62
C ALA A 30 4.01 9.16 13.24
N ASP A 31 4.82 9.84 12.42
CA ASP A 31 4.42 10.16 11.06
C ASP A 31 4.36 8.93 10.19
N ILE A 32 5.32 8.01 10.39
CA ILE A 32 5.30 6.75 9.65
C ILE A 32 4.05 5.95 9.99
N ALA A 33 3.67 5.94 11.27
CA ALA A 33 2.46 5.23 11.68
C ALA A 33 1.22 5.82 11.03
N ALA A 34 1.16 7.16 10.92
CA ALA A 34 0.03 7.81 10.28
C ALA A 34 -0.01 7.47 8.79
N ARG A 35 1.16 7.44 8.14
CA ARG A 35 1.22 7.05 6.73
C ARG A 35 0.78 5.59 6.54
N HIS A 36 1.18 4.71 7.47
CA HIS A 36 0.76 3.33 7.40
C HIS A 36 -0.75 3.21 7.50
N GLU A 37 -1.35 3.95 8.42
CA GLU A 37 -2.79 3.91 8.58
C GLU A 37 -3.48 4.39 7.31
N LEU A 38 -2.96 5.45 6.69
CA LEU A 38 -3.52 5.95 5.44
C LEU A 38 -3.46 4.87 4.35
N CYS A 39 -2.32 4.20 4.22
CA CYS A 39 -2.18 3.16 3.20
C CYS A 39 -3.11 1.98 3.45
N GLU A 40 -3.27 1.58 4.72
CA GLU A 40 -4.20 0.51 5.06
C GLU A 40 -5.62 0.90 4.74
N ASP A 41 -6.01 2.13 5.06
CA ASP A 41 -7.35 2.60 4.78
C ASP A 41 -7.62 2.65 3.29
N LEU A 42 -6.63 3.10 2.51
CA LEU A 42 -6.79 3.14 1.06
C LEU A 42 -6.92 1.73 0.49
N ALA A 43 -6.10 0.79 0.96
CA ALA A 43 -6.20 -0.58 0.49
C ALA A 43 -7.58 -1.15 0.80
N GLN A 44 -8.05 -0.93 2.02
CA GLN A 44 -9.36 -1.42 2.44
C GLN A 44 -10.46 -0.82 1.57
N ALA A 45 -10.38 0.47 1.30
CA ALA A 45 -11.41 1.16 0.53
C ALA A 45 -11.46 0.67 -0.91
N MET A 46 -10.36 0.14 -1.42
CA MET A 46 -10.30 -0.29 -2.81
C MET A 46 -10.71 -1.74 -3.03
N THR A 47 -10.97 -2.50 -1.97
CA THR A 47 -11.28 -3.93 -2.14
C THR A 47 -12.55 -4.16 -2.95
N GLU A 48 -13.59 -3.40 -2.65
CA GLU A 48 -14.86 -3.60 -3.34
C GLU A 48 -14.74 -3.29 -4.83
N HIS A 49 -14.10 -2.18 -5.14
CA HIS A 49 -13.90 -1.77 -6.52
C HIS A 49 -13.09 -2.79 -7.29
N ALA A 50 -12.03 -3.30 -6.66
CA ALA A 50 -11.18 -4.30 -7.31
C ALA A 50 -11.97 -5.58 -7.59
N ARG A 51 -12.75 -6.03 -6.63
CA ARG A 51 -13.56 -7.22 -6.84
C ARG A 51 -14.54 -7.03 -7.99
N THR A 52 -15.16 -5.86 -8.05
CA THR A 52 -16.12 -5.56 -9.10
C THR A 52 -15.46 -5.60 -10.47
N MET A 53 -14.26 -5.05 -10.59
CA MET A 53 -13.55 -5.05 -11.88
C MET A 53 -13.19 -6.46 -12.32
N ALA A 54 -12.93 -7.35 -11.38
CA ALA A 54 -12.49 -8.70 -11.70
C ALA A 54 -13.64 -9.69 -11.91
N VAL A 55 -14.88 -9.27 -11.66
CA VAL A 55 -16.01 -10.16 -11.74
C VAL A 55 -16.10 -10.80 -13.12
N GLY A 56 -16.27 -12.12 -13.13
CA GLY A 56 -16.43 -12.84 -14.38
C GLY A 56 -15.19 -12.93 -15.23
N GLY A 57 -14.06 -12.52 -14.68
CA GLY A 57 -12.81 -12.58 -15.42
C GLY A 57 -12.68 -11.51 -16.47
N LEU A 58 -13.50 -10.48 -16.40
CA LEU A 58 -13.46 -9.40 -17.40
C LEU A 58 -12.12 -8.69 -17.42
N VAL A 59 -11.56 -8.47 -16.23
CA VAL A 59 -10.24 -7.88 -16.11
C VAL A 59 -9.42 -8.81 -15.23
N ALA A 60 -8.24 -9.17 -15.70
CA ALA A 60 -7.37 -10.05 -14.92
C ALA A 60 -6.98 -9.38 -13.61
N GLU A 61 -6.76 -10.20 -12.59
CA GLU A 61 -6.46 -9.67 -11.26
C GLU A 61 -5.22 -8.79 -11.26
N ASP A 62 -4.17 -9.20 -11.96
CA ASP A 62 -2.96 -8.39 -11.99
C ASP A 62 -3.18 -7.07 -12.71
N GLU A 63 -4.05 -7.05 -13.73
CA GLU A 63 -4.37 -5.81 -14.40
C GLU A 63 -5.20 -4.89 -13.50
N VAL A 64 -6.11 -5.46 -12.72
CA VAL A 64 -6.86 -4.66 -11.76
C VAL A 64 -5.90 -3.98 -10.80
N LEU A 65 -4.92 -4.72 -10.29
CA LEU A 65 -3.97 -4.16 -9.35
C LEU A 65 -3.10 -3.08 -10.00
N ARG A 66 -2.74 -3.26 -11.27
CA ARG A 66 -1.97 -2.23 -11.97
C ARG A 66 -2.77 -0.95 -12.16
N ARG A 67 -4.06 -1.08 -12.43
CA ARG A 67 -4.93 0.09 -12.55
C ARG A 67 -5.08 0.80 -11.23
N CYS A 68 -5.18 0.03 -10.15
CA CYS A 68 -5.23 0.62 -8.81
C CYS A 68 -3.93 1.38 -8.53
N LEU A 69 -2.80 0.82 -8.92
CA LEU A 69 -1.53 1.49 -8.69
C LEU A 69 -1.46 2.80 -9.47
N ALA A 70 -1.92 2.78 -10.72
CA ALA A 70 -1.92 4.01 -11.52
C ALA A 70 -2.74 5.10 -10.85
N GLY A 71 -3.88 4.74 -10.27
CA GLY A 71 -4.70 5.70 -9.55
C GLY A 71 -4.01 6.24 -8.31
N LEU A 72 -3.33 5.37 -7.58
CA LEU A 72 -2.64 5.79 -6.36
C LEU A 72 -1.42 6.64 -6.66
N ARG A 73 -0.85 6.51 -7.84
CA ARG A 73 0.30 7.31 -8.25
C ARG A 73 -0.09 8.70 -8.70
N SER A 74 -1.39 8.97 -8.82
CA SER A 74 -1.81 10.32 -9.20
C SER A 74 -1.48 11.29 -8.09
N ALA A 75 -1.29 12.54 -8.48
CA ALA A 75 -0.90 13.56 -7.51
C ALA A 75 -1.96 13.76 -6.43
N GLU A 76 -3.21 13.45 -6.75
CA GLU A 76 -4.30 13.69 -5.80
C GLU A 76 -4.30 12.72 -4.66
N ALA A 77 -3.68 11.56 -4.83
CA ALA A 77 -3.66 10.58 -3.76
C ALA A 77 -2.71 10.99 -2.64
N GLY A 78 -1.71 11.81 -2.95
CA GLY A 78 -0.79 12.28 -1.93
C GLY A 78 0.17 11.24 -1.42
N LEU A 79 0.44 10.19 -2.19
CA LEU A 79 1.32 9.11 -1.79
C LEU A 79 2.65 9.20 -2.51
N ALA A 80 3.72 8.84 -1.81
CA ALA A 80 4.99 8.59 -2.47
C ALA A 80 4.86 7.29 -3.25
N ASP A 81 5.71 7.12 -4.27
CA ASP A 81 5.61 5.95 -5.13
C ASP A 81 5.75 4.65 -4.33
N ALA A 82 6.71 4.60 -3.40
CA ALA A 82 6.88 3.40 -2.59
C ALA A 82 5.65 3.11 -1.74
N GLU A 83 4.98 4.15 -1.27
CA GLU A 83 3.75 3.97 -0.50
C GLU A 83 2.63 3.44 -1.37
N ALA A 84 2.55 3.92 -2.61
CA ALA A 84 1.53 3.44 -3.54
C ALA A 84 1.73 1.95 -3.84
N VAL A 85 2.97 1.56 -4.10
CA VAL A 85 3.29 0.17 -4.36
C VAL A 85 2.94 -0.68 -3.14
N TRP A 86 3.32 -0.22 -1.95
CA TRP A 86 3.01 -0.95 -0.72
C TRP A 86 1.50 -1.16 -0.58
N THR A 87 0.73 -0.10 -0.86
CA THR A 87 -0.72 -0.14 -0.72
C THR A 87 -1.33 -1.18 -1.65
N VAL A 88 -0.85 -1.25 -2.90
CA VAL A 88 -1.39 -2.23 -3.85
C VAL A 88 -1.01 -3.64 -3.45
N ARG A 89 0.20 -3.85 -2.93
CA ARG A 89 0.57 -5.18 -2.44
C ARG A 89 -0.29 -5.58 -1.25
N ARG A 90 -0.60 -4.62 -0.39
CA ARG A 90 -1.47 -4.90 0.73
C ARG A 90 -2.90 -5.22 0.26
N LEU A 91 -3.36 -4.50 -0.78
CA LEU A 91 -4.66 -4.77 -1.37
C LEU A 91 -4.72 -6.21 -1.89
N ALA A 92 -3.67 -6.65 -2.58
CA ALA A 92 -3.64 -8.02 -3.08
C ALA A 92 -3.77 -9.02 -1.93
N GLU A 93 -3.10 -8.74 -0.81
CA GLU A 93 -3.22 -9.62 0.35
C GLU A 93 -4.63 -9.65 0.89
N MET A 94 -5.27 -8.49 0.98
CA MET A 94 -6.64 -8.41 1.49
C MET A 94 -7.62 -9.16 0.59
N LEU A 95 -7.35 -9.20 -0.70
CA LEU A 95 -8.19 -9.88 -1.67
C LEU A 95 -7.83 -11.34 -1.83
N ASP A 96 -6.72 -11.76 -1.24
CA ASP A 96 -6.18 -13.11 -1.40
C ASP A 96 -5.86 -13.39 -2.87
N TRP A 97 -5.32 -12.39 -3.53
CA TRP A 97 -4.88 -12.49 -4.92
C TRP A 97 -3.36 -12.64 -4.97
N PRO A 98 -2.85 -13.25 -6.05
CA PRO A 98 -1.39 -13.33 -6.21
C PRO A 98 -0.79 -11.94 -6.31
N GLN A 99 0.45 -11.80 -5.83
CA GLN A 99 1.16 -10.53 -5.96
C GLN A 99 1.51 -10.33 -7.43
N PRO A 100 1.19 -9.17 -7.99
CA PRO A 100 1.51 -8.92 -9.38
C PRO A 100 3.00 -8.68 -9.55
N GLU A 101 3.50 -9.08 -10.72
CA GLU A 101 4.90 -8.84 -11.04
C GLU A 101 5.07 -7.43 -11.55
N GLY A 102 6.28 -6.91 -11.38
CA GLY A 102 6.61 -5.62 -11.93
C GLY A 102 6.12 -4.44 -11.12
N LEU A 103 5.60 -4.65 -9.93
CA LEU A 103 5.18 -3.58 -9.07
C LEU A 103 6.36 -3.10 -8.23
N GLU A 104 7.17 -2.26 -8.83
CA GLU A 104 8.33 -1.77 -8.12
C GLU A 104 8.29 -0.27 -8.07
N ALA A 105 8.77 0.29 -6.95
CA ALA A 105 8.84 1.73 -6.81
C ALA A 105 9.90 2.27 -7.75
N GLU A 106 9.63 3.41 -8.29
CA GLU A 106 10.54 4.03 -9.25
C GLU A 106 11.51 4.97 -8.57
#